data_405e34d1abb1d32b4a6a9f21eaaf8f37
#
_entry.id   405e34d1abb1d32b4a6a9f21eaaf8f37
#
_cell.length_a   1.000
_cell.length_b   1.000
_cell.length_c   1.000
_cell.angle_alpha   90.00
_cell.angle_beta   90.00
_cell.angle_gamma   90.00
#
_symmetry.space_group_name_H-M   'P 1'
#
loop_
_entity.id
_entity.type
_entity.pdbx_description
1 polymer ?
#
loop_
_entity_poly.entity_id
_entity_poly.type
_entity_poly.pdbx_seq_one_letter_code
_entity_poly.pdbx_strand_id
1 'polypeptide(L)'
;ALARALVQETDWLLLDEPTSSLDLRHQVEVLTTARRVATKQGKGVILSMHDINLAARYADTILLMKDGGIVASGAPADVLTGERIASVYGLPMRAFHAADNPQVSLWFPDTTEEGAVFPSRSGIFQEEDMEQ
;
A
#
# COMPACT_ATOMS: atom_id res chain seq x y z
N ALA A 1 -6.91 9.00 17.45
CA ALA A 1 -7.45 7.63 17.41
C ALA A 1 -6.43 6.60 17.88
N LEU A 2 -5.20 6.55 17.30
CA LEU A 2 -4.18 5.54 17.63
C LEU A 2 -3.76 5.57 19.11
N ALA A 3 -3.52 6.75 19.69
CA ALA A 3 -3.11 6.89 21.08
C ALA A 3 -4.15 6.33 22.08
N ARG A 4 -5.45 6.52 21.81
CA ARG A 4 -6.52 5.96 22.64
C ARG A 4 -6.59 4.44 22.55
N ALA A 5 -6.35 3.89 21.37
CA ALA A 5 -6.35 2.45 21.14
C ALA A 5 -5.12 1.76 21.80
N LEU A 6 -3.98 2.47 21.87
CA LEU A 6 -2.76 1.95 22.52
C LEU A 6 -2.87 1.87 24.06
N VAL A 7 -3.73 2.66 24.67
CA VAL A 7 -3.99 2.64 26.13
C VAL A 7 -4.85 1.43 26.53
N GLN A 8 -5.58 0.83 25.58
CA GLN A 8 -6.34 -0.39 25.82
C GLN A 8 -5.39 -1.59 25.80
N GLU A 9 -5.27 -2.29 26.89
CA GLU A 9 -4.44 -3.51 27.03
C GLU A 9 -5.10 -4.72 26.34
N THR A 10 -5.44 -4.59 25.05
CA THR A 10 -6.02 -5.66 24.25
C THR A 10 -4.96 -6.34 23.40
N ASP A 11 -5.15 -7.62 23.08
CA ASP A 11 -4.25 -8.37 22.18
C ASP A 11 -4.40 -7.93 20.72
N TRP A 12 -5.53 -7.29 20.40
CA TRP A 12 -5.86 -6.84 19.05
C TRP A 12 -6.14 -5.35 19.03
N LEU A 13 -5.63 -4.70 18.00
CA LEU A 13 -5.85 -3.30 17.67
C LEU A 13 -6.59 -3.21 16.35
N LEU A 14 -7.78 -2.62 16.35
CA LEU A 14 -8.57 -2.36 15.13
C LEU A 14 -8.57 -0.86 14.86
N LEU A 15 -8.13 -0.48 13.67
CA LEU A 15 -8.05 0.91 13.23
C LEU A 15 -8.82 1.08 11.92
N ASP A 16 -9.84 1.91 11.95
CA ASP A 16 -10.61 2.23 10.76
C ASP A 16 -10.06 3.49 10.11
N GLU A 17 -9.55 3.34 8.88
CA GLU A 17 -8.95 4.39 8.07
C GLU A 17 -8.00 5.35 8.85
N PRO A 18 -7.00 4.82 9.59
CA PRO A 18 -6.21 5.65 10.51
C PRO A 18 -5.31 6.66 9.79
N THR A 19 -5.17 6.56 8.49
CA THR A 19 -4.34 7.44 7.64
C THR A 19 -5.16 8.43 6.82
N SER A 20 -6.49 8.33 6.83
CA SER A 20 -7.36 9.27 6.08
C SER A 20 -7.17 10.70 6.58
N SER A 21 -7.18 11.65 5.67
CA SER A 21 -7.02 13.10 5.96
C SER A 21 -5.67 13.50 6.57
N LEU A 22 -4.68 12.61 6.59
CA LEU A 22 -3.32 12.90 7.05
C LEU A 22 -2.41 13.19 5.85
N ASP A 23 -1.44 14.08 6.06
CA ASP A 23 -0.33 14.23 5.13
C ASP A 23 0.59 12.99 5.13
N LEU A 24 1.44 12.85 4.14
CA LEU A 24 2.30 11.69 3.95
C LEU A 24 3.18 11.39 5.18
N ARG A 25 3.71 12.42 5.82
CA ARG A 25 4.56 12.26 7.01
C ARG A 25 3.79 11.62 8.15
N HIS A 26 2.60 12.14 8.46
CA HIS A 26 1.77 11.62 9.53
C HIS A 26 1.21 10.22 9.20
N GLN A 27 0.89 9.94 7.93
CA GLN A 27 0.53 8.59 7.50
C GLN A 27 1.65 7.58 7.81
N VAL A 28 2.89 7.91 7.45
CA VAL A 28 4.06 7.06 7.73
C VAL A 28 4.27 6.88 9.23
N GLU A 29 4.14 7.93 10.03
CA GLU A 29 4.27 7.86 11.49
C GLU A 29 3.24 6.92 12.12
N VAL A 30 1.97 7.01 11.69
CA VAL A 30 0.87 6.13 12.16
C VAL A 30 1.15 4.68 11.80
N LEU A 31 1.49 4.39 10.53
CA LEU A 31 1.74 3.03 10.06
C LEU A 31 3.00 2.42 10.69
N THR A 32 4.06 3.20 10.84
CA THR A 32 5.28 2.76 11.54
C THR A 32 4.99 2.43 13.00
N THR A 33 4.14 3.23 13.66
CA THR A 33 3.74 2.95 15.04
C THR A 33 2.89 1.69 15.14
N ALA A 34 1.93 1.51 14.24
CA ALA A 34 1.12 0.29 14.16
C ALA A 34 2.00 -0.96 13.94
N ARG A 35 2.97 -0.87 13.02
CA ARG A 35 3.95 -1.93 12.77
C ARG A 35 4.78 -2.25 14.00
N ARG A 36 5.25 -1.23 14.71
CA ARG A 36 6.03 -1.41 15.94
C ARG A 36 5.21 -2.09 17.05
N VAL A 37 3.94 -1.76 17.19
CA VAL A 37 3.02 -2.41 18.13
C VAL A 37 2.89 -3.89 17.81
N ALA A 38 2.65 -4.24 16.55
CA ALA A 38 2.56 -5.62 16.12
C ALA A 38 3.86 -6.39 16.38
N THR A 39 5.02 -5.83 15.99
CA THR A 39 6.30 -6.56 16.06
C THR A 39 6.95 -6.57 17.44
N LYS A 40 6.82 -5.48 18.21
CA LYS A 40 7.50 -5.36 19.52
C LYS A 40 6.63 -5.75 20.70
N GLN A 41 5.31 -5.63 20.57
CA GLN A 41 4.37 -5.97 21.65
C GLN A 41 3.60 -7.27 21.37
N GLY A 42 3.82 -7.88 20.21
CA GLY A 42 3.16 -9.14 19.83
C GLY A 42 1.66 -9.02 19.63
N LYS A 43 1.15 -7.80 19.38
CA LYS A 43 -0.29 -7.55 19.19
C LYS A 43 -0.71 -7.79 17.74
N GLY A 44 -1.92 -8.30 17.55
CA GLY A 44 -2.55 -8.28 16.24
C GLY A 44 -3.01 -6.86 15.89
N VAL A 45 -2.71 -6.40 14.67
CA VAL A 45 -3.16 -5.09 14.18
C VAL A 45 -3.94 -5.29 12.90
N ILE A 46 -5.18 -4.86 12.90
CA ILE A 46 -6.05 -4.82 11.72
C ILE A 46 -6.37 -3.36 11.43
N LEU A 47 -6.13 -2.93 10.21
CA LEU A 47 -6.47 -1.57 9.80
C LEU A 47 -7.09 -1.56 8.40
N SER A 48 -8.06 -0.68 8.19
CA SER A 48 -8.59 -0.41 6.87
C SER A 48 -7.83 0.76 6.24
N MET A 49 -7.62 0.70 4.92
CA MET A 49 -7.00 1.80 4.18
C MET A 49 -7.34 1.74 2.69
N HIS A 50 -7.25 2.89 2.03
CA HIS A 50 -7.50 3.01 0.60
C HIS A 50 -6.22 3.02 -0.24
N ASP A 51 -5.08 3.37 0.36
CA ASP A 51 -3.79 3.43 -0.34
C ASP A 51 -3.17 2.04 -0.43
N ILE A 52 -3.26 1.45 -1.63
CA ILE A 52 -2.70 0.11 -1.91
C ILE A 52 -1.18 0.06 -1.81
N ASN A 53 -0.50 1.17 -2.10
CA ASN A 53 0.97 1.23 -2.03
C ASN A 53 1.44 1.23 -0.59
N LEU A 54 0.77 1.97 0.28
CA LEU A 54 1.03 1.93 1.72
C LEU A 54 0.63 0.57 2.32
N ALA A 55 -0.50 0.00 1.90
CA ALA A 55 -0.90 -1.33 2.33
C ALA A 55 0.16 -2.38 1.96
N ALA A 56 0.62 -2.38 0.71
CA ALA A 56 1.66 -3.29 0.24
C ALA A 56 2.96 -3.18 1.05
N ARG A 57 3.30 -1.98 1.50
CA ARG A 57 4.55 -1.70 2.22
C ARG A 57 4.50 -2.12 3.69
N TYR A 58 3.36 -1.95 4.36
CA TYR A 58 3.27 -2.08 5.82
C TYR A 58 2.57 -3.36 6.28
N ALA A 59 1.73 -3.98 5.48
CA ALA A 59 1.00 -5.18 5.87
C ALA A 59 1.79 -6.47 5.68
N ASP A 60 1.62 -7.42 6.60
CA ASP A 60 2.06 -8.80 6.43
C ASP A 60 1.03 -9.60 5.62
N THR A 61 -0.25 -9.28 5.83
CA THR A 61 -1.39 -9.90 5.15
C THR A 61 -2.35 -8.82 4.69
N ILE A 62 -2.84 -8.93 3.47
CA ILE A 62 -3.87 -8.07 2.91
C ILE A 62 -5.17 -8.87 2.74
N LEU A 63 -6.26 -8.25 3.16
CA LEU A 63 -7.61 -8.66 2.82
C LEU A 63 -8.15 -7.66 1.80
N LEU A 64 -8.26 -8.08 0.55
CA LEU A 64 -8.83 -7.26 -0.50
C LEU A 64 -10.34 -7.46 -0.51
N MET A 65 -11.09 -6.38 -0.34
CA MET A 65 -12.55 -6.42 -0.18
C MET A 65 -13.25 -5.62 -1.27
N LYS A 66 -14.42 -6.10 -1.68
CA LYS A 66 -15.34 -5.41 -2.57
C LYS A 66 -16.77 -5.78 -2.21
N ASP A 67 -17.66 -4.80 -2.20
CA ASP A 67 -19.11 -4.99 -1.98
C ASP A 67 -19.43 -5.85 -0.73
N GLY A 68 -18.65 -5.66 0.35
CA GLY A 68 -18.81 -6.39 1.60
C GLY A 68 -18.24 -7.82 1.61
N GLY A 69 -17.67 -8.27 0.50
CA GLY A 69 -17.04 -9.59 0.37
C GLY A 69 -15.52 -9.53 0.30
N ILE A 70 -14.86 -10.62 0.70
CA ILE A 70 -13.41 -10.79 0.53
C ILE A 70 -13.14 -11.32 -0.88
N VAL A 71 -12.40 -10.57 -1.67
CA VAL A 71 -11.97 -10.95 -3.03
C VAL A 71 -10.72 -11.82 -2.98
N ALA A 72 -9.76 -11.45 -2.12
CA ALA A 72 -8.53 -12.19 -1.93
C ALA A 72 -7.94 -11.91 -0.54
N SER A 73 -7.14 -12.86 -0.05
CA SER A 73 -6.43 -12.77 1.22
C SER A 73 -5.07 -13.43 1.10
N GLY A 74 -4.03 -12.82 1.65
CA GLY A 74 -2.68 -13.38 1.66
C GLY A 74 -1.60 -12.32 1.73
N ALA A 75 -0.37 -12.71 1.41
CA ALA A 75 0.74 -11.79 1.34
C ALA A 75 0.50 -10.71 0.25
N PRO A 76 1.01 -9.48 0.46
CA PRO A 76 0.79 -8.39 -0.50
C PRO A 76 1.11 -8.77 -1.96
N ALA A 77 2.22 -9.45 -2.21
CA ALA A 77 2.62 -9.85 -3.55
C ALA A 77 1.65 -10.85 -4.21
N ASP A 78 1.01 -11.70 -3.42
CA ASP A 78 0.06 -12.70 -3.92
C ASP A 78 -1.34 -12.11 -4.15
N VAL A 79 -1.72 -11.11 -3.35
CA VAL A 79 -3.06 -10.50 -3.40
C VAL A 79 -3.13 -9.38 -4.41
N LEU A 80 -2.11 -8.51 -4.44
CA LEU A 80 -2.09 -7.31 -5.27
C LEU A 80 -1.61 -7.66 -6.69
N THR A 81 -2.54 -8.10 -7.52
CA THR A 81 -2.33 -8.28 -8.97
C THR A 81 -3.10 -7.23 -9.74
N GLY A 82 -2.60 -6.85 -10.92
CA GLY A 82 -3.26 -5.85 -11.77
C GLY A 82 -4.73 -6.16 -12.04
N GLU A 83 -5.05 -7.43 -12.29
CA GLU A 83 -6.42 -7.91 -12.53
C GLU A 83 -7.32 -7.72 -11.30
N ARG A 84 -6.87 -8.13 -10.12
CA ARG A 84 -7.66 -8.01 -8.89
C ARG A 84 -7.86 -6.56 -8.47
N ILE A 85 -6.79 -5.76 -8.54
CA ILE A 85 -6.87 -4.33 -8.21
C ILE A 85 -7.83 -3.64 -9.19
N ALA A 86 -7.71 -3.92 -10.50
CA ALA A 86 -8.60 -3.38 -11.51
C ALA A 86 -10.06 -3.78 -11.26
N SER A 87 -10.31 -5.03 -10.84
CA SER A 87 -11.66 -5.50 -10.53
C SER A 87 -12.30 -4.79 -9.33
N VAL A 88 -11.47 -4.43 -8.33
CA VAL A 88 -11.95 -3.73 -7.12
C VAL A 88 -12.13 -2.24 -7.36
N TYR A 89 -11.15 -1.58 -7.97
CA TYR A 89 -11.17 -0.13 -8.19
C TYR A 89 -11.93 0.29 -9.44
N GLY A 90 -12.27 -0.64 -10.34
CA GLY A 90 -13.03 -0.37 -11.56
C GLY A 90 -12.21 0.34 -12.66
N LEU A 91 -10.88 0.30 -12.57
CA LEU A 91 -9.98 0.88 -13.56
C LEU A 91 -8.71 0.04 -13.72
N PRO A 92 -8.12 0.01 -14.93
CA PRO A 92 -6.86 -0.70 -15.14
C PRO A 92 -5.74 -0.14 -14.26
N MET A 93 -4.92 -1.03 -13.72
CA MET A 93 -3.79 -0.66 -12.87
C MET A 93 -2.51 -1.30 -13.38
N ARG A 94 -1.42 -0.54 -13.30
CA ARG A 94 -0.09 -0.99 -13.70
C ARG A 94 0.85 -0.98 -12.50
N ALA A 95 1.64 -2.05 -12.37
CA ALA A 95 2.73 -2.11 -11.40
C ALA A 95 4.03 -1.60 -12.02
N PHE A 96 4.75 -0.80 -11.25
CA PHE A 96 6.15 -0.46 -11.50
C PHE A 96 7.00 -1.11 -10.42
N HIS A 97 8.04 -1.81 -10.84
CA HIS A 97 9.00 -2.43 -9.93
C HIS A 97 10.24 -1.55 -9.83
N ALA A 98 10.75 -1.36 -8.63
CA ALA A 98 12.01 -0.67 -8.45
C ALA A 98 13.15 -1.51 -9.07
N ALA A 99 14.04 -0.87 -9.82
CA ALA A 99 15.14 -1.57 -10.52
C ALA A 99 16.09 -2.25 -9.52
N ASP A 100 16.33 -1.63 -8.38
CA ASP A 100 17.19 -2.09 -7.30
C ASP A 100 16.48 -3.01 -6.30
N ASN A 101 15.15 -3.06 -6.31
CA ASN A 101 14.35 -3.94 -5.46
C ASN A 101 13.06 -4.40 -6.15
N PRO A 102 13.12 -5.50 -6.92
CA PRO A 102 11.95 -6.03 -7.66
C PRO A 102 10.78 -6.45 -6.77
N GLN A 103 11.01 -6.59 -5.48
CA GLN A 103 9.95 -6.93 -4.50
C GLN A 103 9.07 -5.72 -4.15
N VAL A 104 9.52 -4.52 -4.45
CA VAL A 104 8.75 -3.30 -4.25
C VAL A 104 7.98 -2.99 -5.52
N SER A 105 6.67 -3.16 -5.46
CA SER A 105 5.75 -2.77 -6.53
C SER A 105 5.00 -1.51 -6.14
N LEU A 106 4.99 -0.54 -7.03
CA LEU A 106 4.15 0.64 -6.94
C LEU A 106 3.03 0.53 -7.95
N TRP A 107 1.81 0.75 -7.52
CA TRP A 107 0.61 0.63 -8.34
C TRP A 107 0.10 2.00 -8.75
N PHE A 108 -0.14 2.17 -10.05
CA PHE A 108 -0.68 3.40 -10.63
C PHE A 108 -1.83 3.07 -11.59
N PRO A 109 -2.81 3.96 -11.71
CA PRO A 109 -3.82 3.85 -12.76
C PRO A 109 -3.16 3.79 -14.15
N ASP A 110 -3.56 2.83 -14.97
CA ASP A 110 -3.16 2.75 -16.37
C ASP A 110 -4.13 3.57 -17.22
N THR A 111 -3.90 4.86 -17.27
CA THR A 111 -4.68 5.81 -18.05
C THR A 111 -4.08 5.95 -19.46
N THR A 112 -4.19 4.91 -20.28
CA THR A 112 -3.71 4.93 -21.68
C THR A 112 -4.64 5.66 -22.63
N GLU A 113 -5.49 6.56 -22.16
CA GLU A 113 -6.14 7.52 -23.07
C GLU A 113 -5.15 8.59 -23.49
N GLU A 114 -5.18 8.95 -24.76
CA GLU A 114 -4.35 9.98 -25.39
C GLU A 114 -4.37 11.27 -24.56
N GLY A 115 -3.28 11.56 -23.87
CA GLY A 115 -3.13 12.77 -23.05
C GLY A 115 -2.59 12.56 -21.63
N ALA A 116 -2.51 11.35 -21.11
CA ALA A 116 -1.85 11.10 -19.84
C ALA A 116 -0.32 11.11 -20.02
N VAL A 117 0.32 12.13 -19.48
CA VAL A 117 1.78 12.31 -19.51
C VAL A 117 2.42 11.33 -18.52
N PHE A 118 2.45 10.04 -18.89
CA PHE A 118 3.45 9.14 -18.32
C PHE A 118 4.54 8.94 -19.37
N PRO A 119 5.80 9.22 -19.03
CA PRO A 119 6.88 9.01 -19.98
C PRO A 119 6.90 7.53 -20.41
N SER A 120 6.99 7.32 -21.72
CA SER A 120 7.23 6.00 -22.28
C SER A 120 8.47 5.38 -21.62
N ARG A 121 8.50 4.05 -21.53
CA ARG A 121 9.54 3.23 -20.87
C ARG A 121 11.01 3.60 -21.12
N SER A 122 11.30 4.49 -22.03
CA SER A 122 12.64 4.86 -22.49
C SER A 122 13.22 6.14 -21.89
N GLY A 123 12.56 6.79 -20.92
CA GLY A 123 12.94 8.15 -20.52
C GLY A 123 13.25 8.41 -19.04
N ILE A 124 13.10 7.46 -18.13
CA ILE A 124 13.21 7.79 -16.70
C ILE A 124 14.56 7.41 -16.07
N PHE A 125 15.33 6.52 -16.66
CA PHE A 125 16.68 6.18 -16.18
C PHE A 125 17.59 5.91 -17.38
N GLN A 126 18.14 6.97 -17.98
CA GLN A 126 19.38 6.84 -18.76
C GLN A 126 20.56 7.02 -17.80
N GLU A 127 21.44 6.02 -17.78
CA GLU A 127 22.67 5.95 -16.98
C GLU A 127 23.77 6.93 -17.45
N GLU A 128 23.47 8.07 -18.03
CA GLU A 128 24.49 8.92 -18.66
C GLU A 128 24.88 10.19 -17.88
N ASP A 129 24.43 10.38 -16.65
CA ASP A 129 24.80 11.59 -15.86
C ASP A 129 25.62 11.31 -14.58
N MET A 130 26.36 10.19 -14.52
CA MET A 130 27.27 9.92 -13.39
C MET A 130 28.76 9.92 -13.76
N GLU A 131 29.18 10.59 -14.83
CA GLU A 131 30.62 10.89 -15.07
C GLU A 131 30.81 12.35 -15.46
N GLN A 132 30.80 13.23 -14.44
CA GLN A 132 31.66 14.44 -14.46
C GLN A 132 31.87 14.96 -13.05
#